data_d632591219b9aae36d19bb7133263c94
#
_entry.id   d632591219b9aae36d19bb7133263c94
#
_cell.length_a   1.000
_cell.length_b   1.000
_cell.length_c   1.000
_cell.angle_alpha   90.00
_cell.angle_beta   90.00
_cell.angle_gamma   90.00
#
_symmetry.space_group_name_H-M   'P 1'
#
loop_
_entity.id
_entity.type
_entity.pdbx_description
1 polymer ?
#
loop_
_entity_poly.entity_id
_entity_poly.type
_entity_poly.pdbx_seq_one_letter_code
_entity_poly.pdbx_strand_id
1 'polypeptide(L)'
;MHRVQRAAVGIMAAAALGAAWAAHSQDAKPPLAAFTAVQADHGSDLYKANCAQCHGENLNDGGFAPPLKGDRFKSQWNGKSSGDLYSFINTNMPPGGTGVLSADDYAALEAYILRENGDAAGDKPMAGDVTALTGRLW
;
A
#
# COMPACT_ATOMS: atom_id res chain seq x y z
N MET A 1 -85.66 -24.01 11.59
CA MET A 1 -84.90 -24.07 10.36
C MET A 1 -83.79 -23.04 10.46
N HIS A 2 -82.64 -23.40 10.92
CA HIS A 2 -81.49 -22.48 11.01
C HIS A 2 -80.37 -22.95 10.08
N ARG A 3 -80.08 -22.14 9.08
CA ARG A 3 -78.98 -22.36 8.17
C ARG A 3 -77.69 -21.90 8.83
N VAL A 4 -76.77 -22.81 9.04
CA VAL A 4 -75.43 -22.52 9.48
C VAL A 4 -74.57 -22.16 8.26
N GLN A 5 -74.16 -20.90 8.20
CA GLN A 5 -73.17 -20.45 7.17
C GLN A 5 -71.78 -20.80 7.68
N ARG A 6 -71.10 -21.64 6.87
CA ARG A 6 -69.67 -21.94 7.11
C ARG A 6 -68.83 -20.85 6.44
N ALA A 7 -68.15 -20.07 7.25
CA ALA A 7 -67.16 -19.11 6.81
C ALA A 7 -65.85 -19.86 6.45
N ALA A 8 -65.47 -19.75 5.20
CA ALA A 8 -64.16 -20.26 4.74
C ALA A 8 -63.05 -19.24 5.14
N VAL A 9 -62.17 -19.66 5.99
CA VAL A 9 -60.98 -18.89 6.32
C VAL A 9 -59.92 -19.16 5.24
N GLY A 10 -59.72 -18.15 4.41
CA GLY A 10 -58.64 -18.18 3.40
C GLY A 10 -57.29 -17.91 4.08
N ILE A 11 -56.42 -18.91 4.03
CA ILE A 11 -55.01 -18.77 4.44
C ILE A 11 -54.24 -18.08 3.33
N MET A 12 -53.91 -16.80 3.50
CA MET A 12 -52.97 -16.12 2.63
C MET A 12 -51.55 -16.57 3.01
N ALA A 13 -50.93 -17.36 2.14
CA ALA A 13 -49.49 -17.63 2.24
C ALA A 13 -48.70 -16.42 1.76
N ALA A 14 -48.10 -15.70 2.66
CA ALA A 14 -47.13 -14.65 2.36
C ALA A 14 -45.83 -15.29 1.88
N ALA A 15 -45.57 -15.26 0.56
CA ALA A 15 -44.28 -15.61 0.02
C ALA A 15 -43.27 -14.50 0.38
N ALA A 16 -42.42 -14.77 1.34
CA ALA A 16 -41.27 -13.93 1.65
C ALA A 16 -40.24 -14.09 0.52
N LEU A 17 -40.19 -13.13 -0.39
CA LEU A 17 -39.11 -12.96 -1.33
C LEU A 17 -37.87 -12.50 -0.57
N GLY A 18 -37.04 -13.47 -0.17
CA GLY A 18 -35.71 -13.21 0.34
C GLY A 18 -34.84 -12.64 -0.78
N ALA A 19 -34.70 -11.31 -0.80
CA ALA A 19 -33.69 -10.66 -1.61
C ALA A 19 -32.31 -11.07 -1.07
N ALA A 20 -31.69 -12.06 -1.70
CA ALA A 20 -30.29 -12.33 -1.51
C ALA A 20 -29.50 -11.11 -2.00
N TRP A 21 -29.06 -10.27 -1.08
CA TRP A 21 -28.07 -9.27 -1.38
C TRP A 21 -26.78 -10.00 -1.66
N ALA A 22 -26.51 -10.22 -2.94
CA ALA A 22 -25.17 -10.59 -3.38
C ALA A 22 -24.26 -9.46 -2.92
N ALA A 23 -23.46 -9.73 -1.89
CA ALA A 23 -22.36 -8.87 -1.54
C ALA A 23 -21.45 -8.83 -2.76
N HIS A 24 -21.54 -7.76 -3.54
CA HIS A 24 -20.54 -7.44 -4.52
C HIS A 24 -19.26 -7.19 -3.71
N SER A 25 -18.37 -8.16 -3.71
CA SER A 25 -16.97 -7.89 -3.41
C SER A 25 -16.51 -6.91 -4.47
N GLN A 26 -16.68 -5.61 -4.18
CA GLN A 26 -16.02 -4.59 -4.97
C GLN A 26 -14.54 -4.94 -4.86
N ASP A 27 -13.87 -5.10 -5.98
CA ASP A 27 -12.42 -5.22 -6.06
C ASP A 27 -11.85 -3.95 -5.42
N ALA A 28 -11.71 -4.00 -4.09
CA ALA A 28 -11.21 -2.88 -3.33
C ALA A 28 -9.77 -2.68 -3.78
N LYS A 29 -9.50 -1.53 -4.40
CA LYS A 29 -8.15 -1.14 -4.76
C LYS A 29 -7.25 -1.38 -3.54
N PRO A 30 -6.11 -2.09 -3.68
CA PRO A 30 -5.22 -2.33 -2.56
C PRO A 30 -4.93 -1.04 -1.78
N PRO A 31 -4.82 -1.10 -0.45
CA PRO A 31 -4.49 0.09 0.35
C PRO A 31 -3.13 0.65 -0.07
N LEU A 32 -2.90 1.92 0.22
CA LEU A 32 -1.57 2.51 0.06
C LEU A 32 -0.57 1.78 0.96
N ALA A 33 0.70 1.79 0.56
CA ALA A 33 1.79 1.28 1.39
C ALA A 33 1.79 2.02 2.75
N ALA A 34 1.92 1.25 3.84
CA ALA A 34 1.87 1.79 5.19
C ALA A 34 3.28 1.81 5.79
N PHE A 35 3.60 2.88 6.53
CA PHE A 35 4.84 3.05 7.28
C PHE A 35 4.62 3.98 8.46
N THR A 36 5.53 4.00 9.44
CA THR A 36 5.47 4.94 10.57
C THR A 36 6.40 6.13 10.36
N ALA A 37 6.11 7.25 11.03
CA ALA A 37 6.98 8.43 10.99
C ALA A 37 8.41 8.11 11.50
N VAL A 38 8.52 7.36 12.59
CA VAL A 38 9.81 6.94 13.14
C VAL A 38 10.61 6.11 12.16
N GLN A 39 9.94 5.22 11.43
CA GLN A 39 10.60 4.41 10.40
C GLN A 39 11.11 5.29 9.25
N ALA A 40 10.32 6.26 8.79
CA ALA A 40 10.74 7.19 7.75
C ALA A 40 11.87 8.12 8.23
N ASP A 41 11.94 8.48 9.51
CA ASP A 41 13.06 9.26 10.08
C ASP A 41 14.36 8.45 10.06
N HIS A 42 14.30 7.18 10.48
CA HIS A 42 15.43 6.25 10.34
C HIS A 42 15.87 6.08 8.88
N GLY A 43 14.91 5.94 7.96
CA GLY A 43 15.17 5.90 6.52
C GLY A 43 15.86 7.15 5.99
N SER A 44 15.55 8.33 6.53
CA SER A 44 16.24 9.58 6.19
C SER A 44 17.73 9.54 6.53
N ASP A 45 18.08 9.01 7.69
CA ASP A 45 19.50 8.92 8.11
C ASP A 45 20.24 7.88 7.25
N LEU A 46 19.61 6.74 6.95
CA LEU A 46 20.16 5.75 6.03
C LEU A 46 20.35 6.31 4.62
N TYR A 47 19.39 7.09 4.14
CA TYR A 47 19.46 7.75 2.83
C TYR A 47 20.66 8.67 2.71
N LYS A 48 20.87 9.55 3.70
CA LYS A 48 22.02 10.46 3.74
C LYS A 48 23.33 9.70 3.69
N ALA A 49 23.42 8.60 4.42
CA ALA A 49 24.66 7.81 4.51
C ALA A 49 24.95 6.99 3.25
N ASN A 50 23.94 6.50 2.52
CA ASN A 50 24.13 5.50 1.49
C ASN A 50 23.64 5.89 0.08
N CYS A 51 22.80 6.92 -0.04
CA CYS A 51 22.08 7.22 -1.29
C CYS A 51 22.29 8.66 -1.79
N ALA A 52 22.42 9.63 -0.88
CA ALA A 52 22.46 11.05 -1.20
C ALA A 52 23.62 11.42 -2.12
N GLN A 53 24.75 10.73 -2.05
CA GLN A 53 25.89 11.00 -2.92
C GLN A 53 25.53 10.92 -4.42
N CYS A 54 24.64 10.04 -4.79
CA CYS A 54 24.22 9.86 -6.19
C CYS A 54 22.87 10.51 -6.49
N HIS A 55 21.88 10.34 -5.58
CA HIS A 55 20.51 10.80 -5.78
C HIS A 55 20.26 12.24 -5.33
N GLY A 56 21.23 12.88 -4.66
CA GLY A 56 21.15 14.25 -4.13
C GLY A 56 20.57 14.31 -2.72
N GLU A 57 20.82 15.43 -2.05
CA GLU A 57 20.35 15.66 -0.67
C GLU A 57 18.83 15.74 -0.56
N ASN A 58 18.15 16.18 -1.65
CA ASN A 58 16.71 16.38 -1.72
C ASN A 58 16.01 15.32 -2.58
N LEU A 59 16.63 14.16 -2.82
CA LEU A 59 16.10 13.05 -3.62
C LEU A 59 15.92 13.34 -5.13
N ASN A 60 16.13 14.55 -5.59
CA ASN A 60 15.91 14.96 -6.99
C ASN A 60 16.95 15.94 -7.52
N ASP A 61 17.98 16.24 -6.77
CA ASP A 61 19.05 17.19 -7.11
C ASP A 61 20.42 16.51 -7.30
N GLY A 62 20.46 15.19 -7.39
CA GLY A 62 21.66 14.42 -7.69
C GLY A 62 22.06 14.48 -9.15
N GLY A 63 23.36 14.49 -9.43
CA GLY A 63 23.91 14.54 -10.78
C GLY A 63 24.22 13.16 -11.39
N PHE A 64 24.18 12.09 -10.61
CA PHE A 64 24.67 10.76 -11.02
C PHE A 64 23.58 9.69 -11.12
N ALA A 65 22.41 9.94 -10.51
CA ALA A 65 21.31 8.98 -10.47
C ALA A 65 19.97 9.65 -10.76
N PRO A 66 18.96 8.86 -11.20
CA PRO A 66 17.62 9.38 -11.41
C PRO A 66 16.99 9.94 -10.14
N PRO A 67 16.06 10.90 -10.24
CA PRO A 67 15.34 11.40 -9.07
C PRO A 67 14.49 10.31 -8.42
N LEU A 68 14.43 10.34 -7.08
CA LEU A 68 13.59 9.48 -6.24
C LEU A 68 12.35 10.23 -5.72
N LYS A 69 12.10 11.45 -6.22
CA LYS A 69 11.00 12.31 -5.82
C LYS A 69 10.39 13.04 -7.01
N GLY A 70 9.09 13.31 -6.91
CA GLY A 70 8.34 14.07 -7.91
C GLY A 70 7.68 13.21 -8.99
N ASP A 71 7.05 13.89 -9.96
CA ASP A 71 6.13 13.24 -10.92
C ASP A 71 6.79 12.14 -11.76
N ARG A 72 8.05 12.32 -12.12
CA ARG A 72 8.79 11.31 -12.90
C ARG A 72 8.96 10.01 -12.11
N PHE A 73 9.32 10.11 -10.84
CA PHE A 73 9.46 8.96 -9.96
C PHE A 73 8.11 8.30 -9.72
N LYS A 74 7.10 9.09 -9.35
CA LYS A 74 5.74 8.59 -9.14
C LYS A 74 5.17 7.89 -10.36
N SER A 75 5.33 8.44 -11.56
CA SER A 75 4.83 7.82 -12.79
C SER A 75 5.49 6.48 -13.10
N GLN A 76 6.77 6.31 -12.75
CA GLN A 76 7.50 5.05 -12.94
C GLN A 76 6.97 3.93 -12.02
N TRP A 77 6.54 4.30 -10.81
CA TRP A 77 6.11 3.37 -9.78
C TRP A 77 4.59 3.30 -9.60
N ASN A 78 3.84 4.14 -10.30
CA ASN A 78 2.38 4.18 -10.22
C ASN A 78 1.77 2.81 -10.54
N GLY A 79 0.90 2.34 -9.65
CA GLY A 79 0.20 1.07 -9.80
C GLY A 79 1.02 -0.18 -9.46
N LYS A 80 2.31 -0.02 -9.12
CA LYS A 80 3.13 -1.10 -8.59
C LYS A 80 2.91 -1.27 -7.08
N SER A 81 3.38 -2.36 -6.53
CA SER A 81 3.36 -2.59 -5.09
C SER A 81 4.58 -1.98 -4.39
N SER A 82 4.46 -1.77 -3.09
CA SER A 82 5.59 -1.46 -2.20
C SER A 82 6.66 -2.56 -2.30
N GLY A 83 6.27 -3.83 -2.39
CA GLY A 83 7.20 -4.93 -2.59
C GLY A 83 8.04 -4.83 -3.86
N ASP A 84 7.50 -4.26 -4.95
CA ASP A 84 8.25 -4.03 -6.18
C ASP A 84 9.35 -2.98 -5.97
N LEU A 85 9.03 -1.87 -5.29
CA LEU A 85 10.01 -0.82 -4.99
C LEU A 85 11.06 -1.32 -4.00
N TYR A 86 10.63 -1.97 -2.91
CA TYR A 86 11.52 -2.61 -1.94
C TYR A 86 12.51 -3.57 -2.62
N SER A 87 12.00 -4.49 -3.44
CA SER A 87 12.83 -5.47 -4.15
C SER A 87 13.83 -4.77 -5.05
N PHE A 88 13.41 -3.73 -5.76
CA PHE A 88 14.31 -2.97 -6.62
C PHE A 88 15.44 -2.31 -5.82
N ILE A 89 15.11 -1.66 -4.71
CA ILE A 89 16.12 -1.00 -3.86
C ILE A 89 17.09 -2.05 -3.28
N ASN A 90 16.57 -3.11 -2.70
CA ASN A 90 17.37 -4.17 -2.08
C ASN A 90 18.34 -4.85 -3.07
N THR A 91 17.89 -5.10 -4.30
CA THR A 91 18.67 -5.86 -5.28
C THR A 91 19.56 -5.02 -6.17
N ASN A 92 19.36 -3.70 -6.24
CA ASN A 92 20.06 -2.84 -7.18
C ASN A 92 20.82 -1.68 -6.51
N MET A 93 20.52 -1.37 -5.23
CA MET A 93 21.05 -0.19 -4.56
C MET A 93 21.76 -0.50 -3.23
N PRO A 94 22.84 0.19 -2.94
CA PRO A 94 23.64 1.00 -3.86
C PRO A 94 24.36 0.13 -4.90
N PRO A 95 24.65 0.63 -6.10
CA PRO A 95 25.38 -0.14 -7.11
C PRO A 95 26.74 -0.64 -6.58
N GLY A 96 27.01 -1.94 -6.72
CA GLY A 96 28.23 -2.57 -6.21
C GLY A 96 28.19 -2.94 -4.72
N GLY A 97 27.11 -2.64 -4.01
CA GLY A 97 26.91 -2.95 -2.59
C GLY A 97 25.47 -3.35 -2.28
N THR A 98 24.83 -4.09 -3.17
CA THR A 98 23.43 -4.55 -2.99
C THR A 98 23.31 -5.52 -1.81
N GLY A 99 22.22 -5.42 -1.06
CA GLY A 99 21.97 -6.28 0.11
C GLY A 99 22.89 -6.03 1.31
N VAL A 100 23.57 -4.87 1.36
CA VAL A 100 24.47 -4.52 2.49
C VAL A 100 23.74 -4.02 3.73
N LEU A 101 22.52 -3.57 3.58
CA LEU A 101 21.68 -3.12 4.68
C LEU A 101 20.76 -4.26 5.15
N SER A 102 20.26 -4.15 6.36
CA SER A 102 19.26 -5.09 6.86
C SER A 102 17.94 -4.96 6.10
N ALA A 103 17.10 -5.98 6.17
CA ALA A 103 15.78 -5.96 5.57
C ALA A 103 14.90 -4.80 6.10
N ASP A 104 14.99 -4.53 7.40
CA ASP A 104 14.26 -3.42 8.02
C ASP A 104 14.82 -2.05 7.62
N ASP A 105 16.13 -1.94 7.37
CA ASP A 105 16.73 -0.70 6.87
C ASP A 105 16.28 -0.39 5.44
N TYR A 106 16.17 -1.40 4.58
CA TYR A 106 15.59 -1.20 3.24
C TYR A 106 14.13 -0.78 3.29
N ALA A 107 13.34 -1.35 4.21
CA ALA A 107 11.96 -0.90 4.44
C ALA A 107 11.89 0.54 4.96
N ALA A 108 12.81 0.92 5.83
CA ALA A 108 12.92 2.30 6.32
C ALA A 108 13.30 3.29 5.21
N LEU A 109 14.22 2.91 4.32
CA LEU A 109 14.55 3.71 3.13
C LEU A 109 13.35 3.92 2.23
N GLU A 110 12.57 2.88 1.96
CA GLU A 110 11.34 3.00 1.18
C GLU A 110 10.34 3.92 1.88
N ALA A 111 10.12 3.75 3.19
CA ALA A 111 9.25 4.61 3.99
C ALA A 111 9.65 6.10 3.88
N TYR A 112 10.94 6.40 3.91
CA TYR A 112 11.44 7.75 3.70
C TYR A 112 11.10 8.28 2.30
N ILE A 113 11.37 7.50 1.26
CA ILE A 113 11.07 7.87 -0.13
C ILE A 113 9.58 8.13 -0.31
N LEU A 114 8.70 7.28 0.23
CA LEU A 114 7.26 7.46 0.16
C LEU A 114 6.81 8.75 0.84
N ARG A 115 7.31 9.02 2.05
CA ARG A 115 7.04 10.27 2.78
C ARG A 115 7.44 11.49 1.98
N GLU A 116 8.63 11.49 1.41
CA GLU A 116 9.14 12.61 0.60
C GLU A 116 8.34 12.80 -0.70
N ASN A 117 7.62 11.80 -1.13
CA ASN A 117 6.69 11.86 -2.24
C ASN A 117 5.24 12.19 -1.84
N GLY A 118 5.01 12.50 -0.56
CA GLY A 118 3.75 13.02 -0.04
C GLY A 118 2.82 11.98 0.57
N ASP A 119 3.29 10.75 0.78
CA ASP A 119 2.50 9.74 1.50
C ASP A 119 2.51 10.03 3.01
N ALA A 120 1.36 9.87 3.63
CA ALA A 120 1.22 10.09 5.06
C ALA A 120 1.68 8.86 5.85
N ALA A 121 2.45 9.09 6.92
CA ALA A 121 2.76 8.06 7.89
C ALA A 121 1.50 7.62 8.65
N GLY A 122 1.44 6.35 8.99
CA GLY A 122 0.39 5.74 9.81
C GLY A 122 0.97 5.08 11.07
N ASP A 123 0.19 4.16 11.63
CA ASP A 123 0.53 3.49 12.88
C ASP A 123 1.23 2.14 12.68
N LYS A 124 1.29 1.66 11.46
CA LYS A 124 1.87 0.33 11.14
C LYS A 124 3.22 0.51 10.44
N PRO A 125 4.27 -0.11 10.94
CA PRO A 125 5.55 -0.10 10.25
C PRO A 125 5.46 -0.93 8.97
N MET A 126 6.26 -0.54 7.98
CA MET A 126 6.55 -1.33 6.80
C MET A 126 7.43 -2.51 7.20
N ALA A 127 7.08 -3.70 6.80
CA ALA A 127 7.86 -4.90 7.10
C ALA A 127 9.08 -4.99 6.18
N GLY A 128 10.19 -5.53 6.69
CA GLY A 128 11.36 -5.89 5.89
C GLY A 128 11.18 -7.23 5.15
N ASP A 129 9.97 -7.53 4.69
CA ASP A 129 9.62 -8.77 3.99
C ASP A 129 8.77 -8.44 2.77
N VAL A 130 9.30 -8.72 1.60
CA VAL A 130 8.64 -8.45 0.31
C VAL A 130 7.26 -9.07 0.18
N THR A 131 7.03 -10.24 0.81
CA THR A 131 5.74 -10.92 0.74
C THR A 131 4.65 -10.24 1.55
N ALA A 132 5.03 -9.44 2.53
CA ALA A 132 4.13 -8.61 3.34
C ALA A 132 3.86 -7.23 2.71
N LEU A 133 4.63 -6.81 1.72
CA LEU A 133 4.59 -5.48 1.10
C LEU A 133 3.60 -5.44 -0.08
N THR A 134 2.33 -5.64 0.21
CA THR A 134 1.25 -5.68 -0.80
C THR A 134 0.58 -4.32 -1.04
N GLY A 135 0.93 -3.30 -0.26
CA GLY A 135 0.41 -1.95 -0.44
C GLY A 135 0.81 -1.39 -1.81
N ARG A 136 -0.15 -0.74 -2.48
CA ARG A 136 0.14 -0.11 -3.78
C ARG A 136 0.87 1.21 -3.60
N LEU A 137 1.61 1.58 -4.62
CA LEU A 137 2.20 2.91 -4.79
C LEU A 137 1.25 3.73 -5.69
N TRP A 138 1.05 5.01 -5.36
CA TRP A 138 0.24 6.05 -6.03
C TRP A 138 -0.83 5.63 -7.04
#